data_7f1ba520dac033997a0aef1bf6a7ccdb
#
_entry.id   7f1ba520dac033997a0aef1bf6a7ccdb
#
_cell.length_a   1.000
_cell.length_b   1.000
_cell.length_c   1.000
_cell.angle_alpha   90.00
_cell.angle_beta   90.00
_cell.angle_gamma   90.00
#
_symmetry.space_group_name_H-M   'P 1'
#
loop_
_entity.id
_entity.type
_entity.pdbx_description
1 polymer ?
#
loop_
_entity_poly.entity_id
_entity_poly.type
_entity_poly.pdbx_seq_one_letter_code
_entity_poly.pdbx_strand_id
1 'polypeptide(L)'
;AGPSPIAGDQCHENFFSMSWQNDQTPEAMGKHMQDAGIKSVYLMAPNYQAGKDMLSGFKRYYKGNVVGEVYTKLGQSDFQAELSALRAAKPETTMIFQPGGMGINFVKQWKQAGMDGVSKLYQVFSVDGVSLPALKDSALGILGTQTWSPDLDNPINKKFVADYKAQFGGYPSFYAAQAYDTILAIDYAIAKSGSKDTAKMRAALATGDIPTTRGNLKMNTNHFPIQNIYLRETVKDADGVVTTKVIGTVFNNHADSYAVNCKF
;
A
#
# COMPACT_ATOMS: atom_id res chain seq x y z
N ALA A 1 -3.32 -0.43 8.73
CA ALA A 1 -4.27 -1.09 7.83
C ALA A 1 -5.68 -0.87 8.31
N GLY A 2 -6.59 -0.61 7.39
CA GLY A 2 -7.97 -0.25 7.69
C GLY A 2 -8.94 -1.19 6.98
N PRO A 3 -9.41 -2.24 7.67
CA PRO A 3 -10.41 -3.14 7.10
C PRO A 3 -11.73 -2.41 6.81
N SER A 4 -12.44 -2.88 5.80
CA SER A 4 -13.68 -2.27 5.32
C SER A 4 -14.74 -2.04 6.40
N PRO A 5 -14.96 -2.95 7.40
CA PRO A 5 -15.96 -2.68 8.45
C PRO A 5 -15.63 -1.44 9.29
N ILE A 6 -14.35 -1.25 9.68
CA ILE A 6 -13.94 -0.10 10.50
C ILE A 6 -13.99 1.22 9.71
N ALA A 7 -13.84 1.15 8.39
CA ALA A 7 -14.00 2.32 7.54
C ALA A 7 -15.49 2.64 7.26
N GLY A 8 -16.37 1.66 7.41
CA GLY A 8 -17.80 1.74 7.12
C GLY A 8 -18.68 1.67 8.37
N ASP A 9 -19.51 0.66 8.44
CA ASP A 9 -20.59 0.48 9.45
C ASP A 9 -20.12 0.29 10.89
N GLN A 10 -18.85 -0.06 11.11
CA GLN A 10 -18.25 -0.20 12.44
C GLN A 10 -17.26 0.95 12.74
N CYS A 11 -17.38 2.08 12.05
CA CYS A 11 -16.57 3.25 12.34
C CYS A 11 -16.83 3.80 13.74
N HIS A 12 -15.86 4.54 14.27
CA HIS A 12 -15.96 5.11 15.60
C HIS A 12 -15.34 6.51 15.61
N GLU A 13 -16.02 7.47 16.25
CA GLU A 13 -15.63 8.88 16.27
C GLU A 13 -14.22 9.16 16.82
N ASN A 14 -13.70 8.30 17.68
CA ASN A 14 -12.36 8.41 18.27
C ASN A 14 -11.28 7.60 17.51
N PHE A 15 -11.63 6.95 16.41
CA PHE A 15 -10.66 6.23 15.59
C PHE A 15 -10.17 7.13 14.44
N PHE A 16 -8.86 7.30 14.34
CA PHE A 16 -8.19 7.99 13.24
C PHE A 16 -7.14 7.07 12.63
N SER A 17 -7.23 6.85 11.34
CA SER A 17 -6.22 6.07 10.63
C SER A 17 -5.15 6.99 10.04
N MET A 18 -3.90 6.80 10.42
CA MET A 18 -2.75 7.44 9.73
C MET A 18 -2.18 6.56 8.62
N SER A 19 -2.86 5.48 8.27
CA SER A 19 -2.42 4.54 7.25
C SER A 19 -3.23 4.65 5.95
N TRP A 20 -4.00 3.65 5.62
CA TRP A 20 -4.88 3.55 4.45
C TRP A 20 -6.10 2.71 4.79
N GLN A 21 -7.16 2.85 4.02
CA GLN A 21 -8.18 1.84 3.94
C GLN A 21 -7.72 0.73 2.96
N ASN A 22 -7.99 -0.54 3.26
CA ASN A 22 -7.39 -1.68 2.56
C ASN A 22 -7.57 -1.66 1.04
N ASP A 23 -8.69 -1.18 0.55
CA ASP A 23 -9.02 -1.17 -0.88
C ASP A 23 -8.23 -0.11 -1.68
N GLN A 24 -7.81 0.98 -1.04
CA GLN A 24 -7.29 2.17 -1.75
C GLN A 24 -6.09 1.88 -2.66
N THR A 25 -5.10 1.13 -2.18
CA THR A 25 -3.92 0.82 -2.99
C THR A 25 -4.20 -0.16 -4.13
N PRO A 26 -4.97 -1.26 -3.93
CA PRO A 26 -5.35 -2.12 -5.05
C PRO A 26 -6.38 -1.47 -6.01
N GLU A 27 -7.22 -0.52 -5.57
CA GLU A 27 -8.03 0.31 -6.48
C GLU A 27 -7.13 1.05 -7.48
N ALA A 28 -6.06 1.66 -6.98
CA ALA A 28 -5.09 2.32 -7.84
C ALA A 28 -4.37 1.34 -8.79
N MET A 29 -4.04 0.13 -8.33
CA MET A 29 -3.48 -0.90 -9.20
C MET A 29 -4.47 -1.32 -10.28
N GLY A 30 -5.75 -1.53 -9.93
CA GLY A 30 -6.80 -1.86 -10.87
C GLY A 30 -7.00 -0.75 -11.92
N LYS A 31 -7.02 0.52 -11.47
CA LYS A 31 -7.07 1.68 -12.37
C LYS A 31 -5.86 1.74 -13.30
N HIS A 32 -4.65 1.60 -12.76
CA HIS A 32 -3.43 1.59 -13.57
C HIS A 32 -3.47 0.52 -14.67
N MET A 33 -3.85 -0.71 -14.32
CA MET A 33 -3.95 -1.81 -15.28
C MET A 33 -5.04 -1.58 -16.32
N GLN A 34 -6.18 -1.00 -15.90
CA GLN A 34 -7.26 -0.63 -16.82
C GLN A 34 -6.81 0.44 -17.82
N ASP A 35 -6.19 1.51 -17.35
CA ASP A 35 -5.71 2.62 -18.18
C ASP A 35 -4.57 2.19 -19.12
N ALA A 36 -3.73 1.26 -18.68
CA ALA A 36 -2.67 0.65 -19.50
C ALA A 36 -3.20 -0.37 -20.53
N GLY A 37 -4.50 -0.64 -20.55
CA GLY A 37 -5.13 -1.55 -21.52
C GLY A 37 -4.78 -3.03 -21.32
N ILE A 38 -4.35 -3.43 -20.12
CA ILE A 38 -4.03 -4.82 -19.76
C ILE A 38 -5.28 -5.68 -19.90
N LYS A 39 -5.19 -6.79 -20.66
CA LYS A 39 -6.35 -7.60 -21.04
C LYS A 39 -6.68 -8.69 -20.04
N SER A 40 -5.68 -9.26 -19.37
CA SER A 40 -5.90 -10.35 -18.42
C SER A 40 -5.00 -10.25 -17.20
N VAL A 41 -5.57 -10.61 -16.03
CA VAL A 41 -4.88 -10.61 -14.75
C VAL A 41 -5.17 -11.88 -13.96
N TYR A 42 -4.18 -12.38 -13.25
CA TYR A 42 -4.32 -13.37 -12.20
C TYR A 42 -4.18 -12.70 -10.83
N LEU A 43 -5.15 -12.89 -9.95
CA LEU A 43 -5.21 -12.24 -8.64
C LEU A 43 -4.87 -13.23 -7.53
N MET A 44 -4.04 -12.82 -6.56
CA MET A 44 -3.71 -13.67 -5.42
C MET A 44 -3.57 -12.84 -4.13
N ALA A 45 -4.25 -13.31 -3.06
CA ALA A 45 -4.17 -12.72 -1.72
C ALA A 45 -4.36 -13.80 -0.65
N PRO A 46 -3.90 -13.59 0.61
CA PRO A 46 -4.21 -14.52 1.68
C PRO A 46 -5.67 -14.43 2.11
N ASN A 47 -6.22 -15.56 2.56
CA ASN A 47 -7.64 -15.71 2.93
C ASN A 47 -7.94 -15.12 4.31
N TYR A 48 -8.09 -13.81 4.37
CA TYR A 48 -8.56 -13.06 5.54
C TYR A 48 -9.16 -11.73 5.08
N GLN A 49 -9.70 -10.91 6.01
CA GLN A 49 -10.44 -9.69 5.65
C GLN A 49 -9.65 -8.79 4.69
N ALA A 50 -8.37 -8.50 5.00
CA ALA A 50 -7.59 -7.62 4.14
C ALA A 50 -7.36 -8.23 2.74
N GLY A 51 -7.15 -9.54 2.60
CA GLY A 51 -7.04 -10.17 1.29
C GLY A 51 -8.30 -10.02 0.45
N LYS A 52 -9.47 -10.18 1.08
CA LYS A 52 -10.77 -9.99 0.43
C LYS A 52 -10.98 -8.52 0.00
N ASP A 53 -10.70 -7.58 0.92
CA ASP A 53 -10.76 -6.14 0.62
C ASP A 53 -9.86 -5.79 -0.56
N MET A 54 -8.60 -6.27 -0.56
CA MET A 54 -7.62 -5.98 -1.61
C MET A 54 -8.08 -6.44 -3.00
N LEU A 55 -8.56 -7.68 -3.13
CA LEU A 55 -9.03 -8.16 -4.43
C LEU A 55 -10.36 -7.52 -4.86
N SER A 56 -11.22 -7.20 -3.92
CA SER A 56 -12.46 -6.46 -4.18
C SER A 56 -12.17 -5.04 -4.67
N GLY A 57 -11.27 -4.33 -3.99
CA GLY A 57 -10.84 -2.99 -4.38
C GLY A 57 -10.22 -2.96 -5.77
N PHE A 58 -9.34 -3.90 -6.09
CA PHE A 58 -8.77 -4.03 -7.43
C PHE A 58 -9.87 -4.13 -8.52
N LYS A 59 -10.82 -5.05 -8.32
CA LYS A 59 -11.92 -5.29 -9.28
C LYS A 59 -12.89 -4.11 -9.40
N ARG A 60 -12.89 -3.16 -8.46
CA ARG A 60 -13.70 -1.95 -8.55
C ARG A 60 -13.31 -1.10 -9.75
N TYR A 61 -12.02 -1.04 -10.07
CA TYR A 61 -11.49 -0.22 -11.17
C TYR A 61 -11.02 -1.04 -12.38
N TYR A 62 -10.62 -2.30 -12.21
CA TYR A 62 -10.24 -3.16 -13.33
C TYR A 62 -11.46 -3.88 -13.90
N LYS A 63 -11.67 -3.75 -15.21
CA LYS A 63 -12.80 -4.33 -15.95
C LYS A 63 -12.36 -5.31 -17.04
N GLY A 64 -11.05 -5.62 -17.09
CA GLY A 64 -10.52 -6.66 -17.98
C GLY A 64 -10.81 -8.07 -17.47
N ASN A 65 -10.20 -9.08 -18.08
CA ASN A 65 -10.45 -10.48 -17.76
C ASN A 65 -9.64 -10.93 -16.53
N VAL A 66 -10.30 -11.34 -15.45
CA VAL A 66 -9.68 -12.01 -14.30
C VAL A 66 -9.66 -13.51 -14.59
N VAL A 67 -8.52 -14.03 -15.04
CA VAL A 67 -8.36 -15.45 -15.44
C VAL A 67 -8.13 -16.40 -14.27
N GLY A 68 -7.91 -15.86 -13.07
CA GLY A 68 -7.82 -16.61 -11.82
C GLY A 68 -7.86 -15.68 -10.62
N GLU A 69 -8.53 -16.13 -9.56
CA GLU A 69 -8.59 -15.44 -8.27
C GLU A 69 -8.36 -16.48 -7.17
N VAL A 70 -7.24 -16.36 -6.46
CA VAL A 70 -6.82 -17.35 -5.48
C VAL A 70 -6.61 -16.71 -4.12
N TYR A 71 -7.19 -17.32 -3.10
CA TYR A 71 -6.97 -17.01 -1.69
C TYR A 71 -6.08 -18.08 -1.06
N THR A 72 -4.83 -17.70 -0.78
CA THR A 72 -3.83 -18.56 -0.15
C THR A 72 -4.05 -18.68 1.35
N LYS A 73 -3.45 -19.69 1.99
CA LYS A 73 -3.47 -19.78 3.44
C LYS A 73 -2.68 -18.62 4.05
N LEU A 74 -3.19 -17.98 5.08
CA LEU A 74 -2.46 -16.96 5.83
C LEU A 74 -1.20 -17.58 6.48
N GLY A 75 -0.04 -16.98 6.22
CA GLY A 75 1.26 -17.50 6.67
C GLY A 75 1.86 -18.57 5.73
N GLN A 76 1.28 -18.80 4.55
CA GLN A 76 1.82 -19.73 3.55
C GLN A 76 3.24 -19.35 3.14
N SER A 77 4.13 -20.34 3.04
CA SER A 77 5.54 -20.16 2.65
C SER A 77 5.91 -20.83 1.34
N ASP A 78 5.11 -21.78 0.87
CA ASP A 78 5.32 -22.50 -0.40
C ASP A 78 4.18 -22.17 -1.37
N PHE A 79 4.53 -21.73 -2.59
CA PHE A 79 3.62 -21.26 -3.62
C PHE A 79 3.74 -22.06 -4.94
N GLN A 80 4.38 -23.23 -4.92
CA GLN A 80 4.62 -24.03 -6.14
C GLN A 80 3.32 -24.44 -6.85
N ALA A 81 2.28 -24.78 -6.08
CA ALA A 81 0.98 -25.14 -6.64
C ALA A 81 0.32 -23.94 -7.35
N GLU A 82 0.33 -22.76 -6.69
CA GLU A 82 -0.22 -21.52 -7.24
C GLU A 82 0.57 -21.06 -8.47
N LEU A 83 1.89 -21.14 -8.45
CA LEU A 83 2.74 -20.80 -9.60
C LEU A 83 2.50 -21.75 -10.78
N SER A 84 2.25 -23.03 -10.52
CA SER A 84 1.89 -24.01 -11.57
C SER A 84 0.54 -23.69 -12.20
N ALA A 85 -0.47 -23.37 -11.39
CA ALA A 85 -1.79 -22.97 -11.86
C ALA A 85 -1.73 -21.68 -12.68
N LEU A 86 -0.97 -20.69 -12.20
CA LEU A 86 -0.75 -19.41 -12.87
C LEU A 86 -0.04 -19.62 -14.23
N ARG A 87 0.97 -20.48 -14.29
CA ARG A 87 1.65 -20.84 -15.54
C ARG A 87 0.69 -21.47 -16.57
N ALA A 88 -0.24 -22.30 -16.12
CA ALA A 88 -1.26 -22.90 -16.98
C ALA A 88 -2.26 -21.85 -17.49
N ALA A 89 -2.64 -20.87 -16.65
CA ALA A 89 -3.58 -19.79 -16.99
C ALA A 89 -3.00 -18.76 -17.96
N LYS A 90 -1.67 -18.59 -18.00
CA LYS A 90 -0.94 -17.64 -18.88
C LYS A 90 -1.52 -16.23 -18.90
N PRO A 91 -1.72 -15.59 -17.74
CA PRO A 91 -2.22 -14.21 -17.71
C PRO A 91 -1.16 -13.24 -18.24
N GLU A 92 -1.61 -12.12 -18.83
CA GLU A 92 -0.71 -11.02 -19.20
C GLU A 92 0.01 -10.47 -17.96
N THR A 93 -0.74 -10.32 -16.86
CA THR A 93 -0.21 -9.82 -15.60
C THR A 93 -0.69 -10.64 -14.40
N THR A 94 0.08 -10.59 -13.33
CA THR A 94 -0.28 -11.15 -12.01
C THR A 94 -0.22 -10.03 -10.98
N MET A 95 -1.30 -9.81 -10.24
CA MET A 95 -1.35 -8.90 -9.09
C MET A 95 -1.43 -9.69 -7.79
N ILE A 96 -0.50 -9.43 -6.89
CA ILE A 96 -0.45 -10.09 -5.59
C ILE A 96 -0.58 -9.09 -4.44
N PHE A 97 -1.24 -9.56 -3.40
CA PHE A 97 -1.13 -9.06 -2.04
C PHE A 97 -0.62 -10.19 -1.16
N GLN A 98 0.69 -10.23 -0.89
CA GLN A 98 1.33 -11.25 -0.04
C GLN A 98 2.25 -10.49 0.95
N PRO A 99 1.76 -10.07 2.12
CA PRO A 99 2.53 -9.20 3.02
C PRO A 99 3.65 -9.95 3.77
N GLY A 100 4.73 -9.20 4.08
CA GLY A 100 5.82 -9.68 4.91
C GLY A 100 6.54 -10.90 4.35
N GLY A 101 6.77 -11.93 5.17
CA GLY A 101 7.47 -13.17 4.79
C GLY A 101 6.80 -13.92 3.63
N MET A 102 5.47 -13.83 3.50
CA MET A 102 4.75 -14.42 2.36
C MET A 102 5.20 -13.79 1.04
N GLY A 103 5.31 -12.46 0.99
CA GLY A 103 5.78 -11.73 -0.20
C GLY A 103 7.22 -12.06 -0.55
N ILE A 104 8.10 -12.14 0.45
CA ILE A 104 9.50 -12.53 0.26
C ILE A 104 9.58 -13.93 -0.38
N ASN A 105 8.86 -14.90 0.17
CA ASN A 105 8.85 -16.27 -0.35
C ASN A 105 8.25 -16.35 -1.74
N PHE A 106 7.12 -15.65 -1.97
CA PHE A 106 6.47 -15.63 -3.28
C PHE A 106 7.40 -15.08 -4.38
N VAL A 107 7.99 -13.90 -4.15
CA VAL A 107 8.88 -13.25 -5.15
C VAL A 107 10.11 -14.12 -5.43
N LYS A 108 10.71 -14.73 -4.40
CA LYS A 108 11.85 -15.66 -4.61
C LYS A 108 11.43 -16.88 -5.45
N GLN A 109 10.31 -17.52 -5.13
CA GLN A 109 9.81 -18.67 -5.89
C GLN A 109 9.37 -18.27 -7.30
N TRP A 110 8.78 -17.08 -7.47
CA TRP A 110 8.47 -16.50 -8.78
C TRP A 110 9.71 -16.46 -9.69
N LYS A 111 10.81 -15.88 -9.18
CA LYS A 111 12.08 -15.77 -9.92
C LYS A 111 12.69 -17.16 -10.19
N GLN A 112 12.74 -18.04 -9.19
CA GLN A 112 13.26 -19.40 -9.32
C GLN A 112 12.48 -20.23 -10.36
N ALA A 113 11.17 -20.06 -10.42
CA ALA A 113 10.32 -20.71 -11.40
C ALA A 113 10.35 -20.06 -12.79
N GLY A 114 11.12 -18.98 -13.02
CA GLY A 114 11.19 -18.29 -14.31
C GLY A 114 9.85 -17.67 -14.74
N MET A 115 9.04 -17.23 -13.79
CA MET A 115 7.69 -16.70 -14.07
C MET A 115 7.69 -15.36 -14.77
N ASP A 116 8.79 -14.60 -14.76
CA ASP A 116 8.92 -13.36 -15.54
C ASP A 116 8.74 -13.58 -17.06
N GLY A 117 9.03 -14.78 -17.54
CA GLY A 117 8.76 -15.19 -18.95
C GLY A 117 7.30 -15.59 -19.22
N VAL A 118 6.46 -15.63 -18.20
CA VAL A 118 5.05 -16.08 -18.28
C VAL A 118 4.09 -14.92 -18.08
N SER A 119 4.35 -14.06 -17.08
CA SER A 119 3.44 -12.99 -16.68
C SER A 119 4.23 -11.85 -16.03
N LYS A 120 3.78 -10.62 -16.16
CA LYS A 120 4.38 -9.48 -15.47
C LYS A 120 3.83 -9.39 -14.04
N LEU A 121 4.74 -9.33 -13.05
CA LEU A 121 4.37 -9.26 -11.65
C LEU A 121 4.11 -7.83 -11.18
N TYR A 122 2.93 -7.61 -10.61
CA TYR A 122 2.54 -6.41 -9.88
C TYR A 122 2.18 -6.77 -8.44
N GLN A 123 2.31 -5.80 -7.54
CA GLN A 123 2.08 -6.08 -6.12
C GLN A 123 1.50 -4.90 -5.35
N VAL A 124 0.85 -5.22 -4.24
CA VAL A 124 0.53 -4.29 -3.16
C VAL A 124 1.06 -4.88 -1.85
N PHE A 125 1.81 -4.10 -1.06
CA PHE A 125 2.37 -4.47 0.26
C PHE A 125 3.32 -5.69 0.31
N SER A 126 3.77 -6.21 -0.83
CA SER A 126 4.68 -7.38 -0.86
C SER A 126 6.14 -6.98 -1.01
N VAL A 127 6.41 -5.81 -1.59
CA VAL A 127 7.77 -5.27 -1.83
C VAL A 127 7.87 -3.86 -1.27
N ASP A 128 8.69 -3.68 -0.23
CA ASP A 128 8.93 -2.41 0.46
C ASP A 128 10.23 -2.43 1.26
N GLY A 129 10.50 -1.37 2.05
CA GLY A 129 11.69 -1.26 2.89
C GLY A 129 11.88 -2.41 3.91
N VAL A 130 10.83 -3.16 4.27
CA VAL A 130 10.95 -4.34 5.15
C VAL A 130 11.40 -5.57 4.38
N SER A 131 10.87 -5.79 3.18
CA SER A 131 11.14 -7.00 2.37
C SER A 131 12.37 -6.87 1.48
N LEU A 132 12.70 -5.65 1.03
CA LEU A 132 13.82 -5.38 0.11
C LEU A 132 15.19 -5.88 0.58
N PRO A 133 15.58 -5.80 1.88
CA PRO A 133 16.84 -6.37 2.34
C PRO A 133 16.97 -7.88 2.08
N ALA A 134 15.85 -8.62 2.11
CA ALA A 134 15.80 -10.05 1.84
C ALA A 134 15.62 -10.39 0.36
N LEU A 135 14.98 -9.52 -0.41
CA LEU A 135 14.70 -9.71 -1.85
C LEU A 135 15.84 -9.24 -2.73
N LYS A 136 16.50 -8.15 -2.36
CA LYS A 136 17.60 -7.55 -3.15
C LYS A 136 17.21 -7.42 -4.63
N ASP A 137 18.09 -7.79 -5.53
CA ASP A 137 17.90 -7.69 -7.00
C ASP A 137 16.71 -8.51 -7.53
N SER A 138 16.22 -9.50 -6.77
CA SER A 138 15.00 -10.25 -7.15
C SER A 138 13.75 -9.38 -7.24
N ALA A 139 13.74 -8.22 -6.60
CA ALA A 139 12.61 -7.30 -6.63
C ALA A 139 12.69 -6.25 -7.74
N LEU A 140 13.81 -6.12 -8.45
CA LEU A 140 14.00 -5.08 -9.47
C LEU A 140 12.95 -5.16 -10.58
N GLY A 141 12.42 -4.00 -10.97
CA GLY A 141 11.40 -3.85 -12.00
C GLY A 141 9.98 -4.23 -11.55
N ILE A 142 9.79 -4.74 -10.33
CA ILE A 142 8.44 -5.03 -9.83
C ILE A 142 7.71 -3.70 -9.55
N LEU A 143 6.53 -3.57 -10.13
CA LEU A 143 5.64 -2.42 -9.94
C LEU A 143 4.69 -2.64 -8.79
N GLY A 144 4.40 -1.56 -8.06
CA GLY A 144 3.45 -1.58 -6.95
C GLY A 144 2.77 -0.24 -6.75
N THR A 145 1.59 -0.24 -6.14
CA THR A 145 0.89 0.99 -5.74
C THR A 145 0.98 1.19 -4.23
N GLN A 146 1.20 2.44 -3.81
CA GLN A 146 1.31 2.79 -2.40
C GLN A 146 1.03 4.28 -2.19
N THR A 147 0.70 4.65 -0.95
CA THR A 147 0.42 6.03 -0.55
C THR A 147 1.67 6.83 -0.19
N TRP A 148 2.82 6.18 -0.09
CA TRP A 148 4.09 6.78 0.30
C TRP A 148 5.27 6.14 -0.45
N SER A 149 6.33 6.92 -0.65
CA SER A 149 7.62 6.47 -1.19
C SER A 149 8.76 7.31 -0.60
N PRO A 150 9.97 6.75 -0.43
CA PRO A 150 11.09 7.51 0.13
C PRO A 150 11.51 8.72 -0.69
N ASP A 151 11.18 8.77 -1.96
CA ASP A 151 11.51 9.85 -2.91
C ASP A 151 10.41 10.93 -3.04
N LEU A 152 9.38 10.93 -2.20
CA LEU A 152 8.37 12.01 -2.19
C LEU A 152 9.01 13.36 -1.88
N ASP A 153 8.74 14.33 -2.76
CA ASP A 153 9.34 15.66 -2.70
C ASP A 153 8.58 16.58 -1.74
N ASN A 154 8.79 16.39 -0.42
CA ASN A 154 8.39 17.34 0.59
C ASN A 154 9.43 17.39 1.74
N PRO A 155 9.55 18.55 2.45
CA PRO A 155 10.60 18.73 3.45
C PRO A 155 10.56 17.72 4.60
N ILE A 156 9.35 17.34 5.06
CA ILE A 156 9.16 16.40 6.16
C ILE A 156 9.64 15.01 5.74
N ASN A 157 9.28 14.56 4.53
CA ASN A 157 9.72 13.28 4.02
C ASN A 157 11.24 13.23 3.82
N LYS A 158 11.81 14.26 3.22
CA LYS A 158 13.27 14.35 3.02
C LYS A 158 14.03 14.23 4.33
N LYS A 159 13.59 14.98 5.36
CA LYS A 159 14.19 14.92 6.68
C LYS A 159 14.01 13.53 7.31
N PHE A 160 12.81 12.97 7.30
CA PHE A 160 12.50 11.65 7.84
C PHE A 160 13.38 10.57 7.19
N VAL A 161 13.48 10.54 5.86
CA VAL A 161 14.28 9.54 5.14
C VAL A 161 15.78 9.70 5.45
N ALA A 162 16.28 10.93 5.50
CA ALA A 162 17.69 11.20 5.82
C ALA A 162 18.04 10.75 7.25
N ASP A 163 17.23 11.14 8.24
CA ASP A 163 17.43 10.78 9.64
C ASP A 163 17.34 9.26 9.85
N TYR A 164 16.37 8.61 9.20
CA TYR A 164 16.21 7.16 9.29
C TYR A 164 17.42 6.43 8.70
N LYS A 165 17.90 6.85 7.52
CA LYS A 165 19.10 6.27 6.89
C LYS A 165 20.34 6.45 7.80
N ALA A 166 20.51 7.62 8.39
CA ALA A 166 21.63 7.91 9.30
C ALA A 166 21.61 7.02 10.55
N GLN A 167 20.41 6.75 11.09
CA GLN A 167 20.26 5.98 12.32
C GLN A 167 20.27 4.46 12.09
N PHE A 168 19.67 3.97 11.01
CA PHE A 168 19.41 2.54 10.78
C PHE A 168 20.14 1.96 9.56
N GLY A 169 20.84 2.77 8.78
CA GLY A 169 21.68 2.32 7.66
C GLY A 169 20.92 1.87 6.40
N GLY A 170 19.59 2.09 6.33
CA GLY A 170 18.77 1.66 5.20
C GLY A 170 17.56 2.57 4.96
N TYR A 171 16.80 2.29 3.90
CA TYR A 171 15.56 3.03 3.62
C TYR A 171 14.44 2.66 4.59
N PRO A 172 13.65 3.65 5.07
CA PRO A 172 12.44 3.38 5.83
C PRO A 172 11.40 2.65 4.98
N SER A 173 10.53 1.88 5.63
CA SER A 173 9.32 1.35 5.03
C SER A 173 8.17 2.36 5.11
N PHE A 174 7.10 2.13 4.35
CA PHE A 174 5.87 2.91 4.51
C PHE A 174 5.25 2.74 5.93
N TYR A 175 5.51 1.63 6.62
CA TYR A 175 5.10 1.46 8.02
C TYR A 175 5.85 2.41 8.95
N ALA A 176 7.16 2.60 8.75
CA ALA A 176 7.96 3.55 9.50
C ALA A 176 7.47 4.99 9.25
N ALA A 177 7.16 5.34 7.99
CA ALA A 177 6.59 6.64 7.65
C ALA A 177 5.24 6.89 8.34
N GLN A 178 4.36 5.88 8.39
CA GLN A 178 3.07 6.00 9.09
C GLN A 178 3.21 6.14 10.60
N ALA A 179 4.16 5.44 11.21
CA ALA A 179 4.45 5.61 12.64
C ALA A 179 4.95 7.03 12.92
N TYR A 180 5.84 7.55 12.08
CA TYR A 180 6.31 8.93 12.17
C TYR A 180 5.16 9.93 11.98
N ASP A 181 4.34 9.76 10.96
CA ASP A 181 3.16 10.60 10.70
C ASP A 181 2.13 10.57 11.84
N THR A 182 2.02 9.43 12.54
CA THR A 182 1.14 9.31 13.72
C THR A 182 1.58 10.24 14.85
N ILE A 183 2.87 10.32 15.10
CA ILE A 183 3.41 11.26 16.12
C ILE A 183 3.20 12.71 15.68
N LEU A 184 3.45 13.02 14.41
CA LEU A 184 3.18 14.37 13.87
C LEU A 184 1.69 14.75 14.00
N ALA A 185 0.78 13.80 13.76
CA ALA A 185 -0.66 14.05 13.91
C ALA A 185 -1.06 14.31 15.37
N ILE A 186 -0.48 13.57 16.32
CA ILE A 186 -0.71 13.81 17.76
C ILE A 186 -0.18 15.20 18.17
N ASP A 187 1.03 15.54 17.76
CA ASP A 187 1.63 16.86 18.03
C ASP A 187 0.79 17.98 17.43
N TYR A 188 0.40 17.83 16.17
CA TYR A 188 -0.51 18.77 15.50
C TYR A 188 -1.84 18.93 16.26
N ALA A 189 -2.46 17.84 16.71
CA ALA A 189 -3.73 17.88 17.42
C ALA A 189 -3.61 18.63 18.75
N ILE A 190 -2.53 18.39 19.50
CA ILE A 190 -2.25 19.10 20.77
C ILE A 190 -2.00 20.59 20.51
N ALA A 191 -1.14 20.92 19.55
CA ALA A 191 -0.80 22.29 19.22
C ALA A 191 -2.03 23.08 18.72
N LYS A 192 -2.81 22.48 17.81
CA LYS A 192 -3.99 23.10 17.22
C LYS A 192 -5.13 23.30 18.21
N SER A 193 -5.34 22.34 19.09
CA SER A 193 -6.41 22.41 20.11
C SER A 193 -6.01 23.21 21.37
N GLY A 194 -4.72 23.41 21.60
CA GLY A 194 -4.17 23.95 22.84
C GLY A 194 -4.47 23.09 24.08
N SER A 195 -4.77 21.79 23.87
CA SER A 195 -5.30 20.91 24.91
C SER A 195 -4.96 19.45 24.68
N LYS A 196 -4.97 18.66 25.75
CA LYS A 196 -4.95 17.19 25.71
C LYS A 196 -6.34 16.57 25.89
N ASP A 197 -7.39 17.41 25.87
CA ASP A 197 -8.77 16.95 25.90
C ASP A 197 -9.13 16.18 24.62
N THR A 198 -9.68 15.00 24.76
CA THR A 198 -9.96 14.09 23.63
C THR A 198 -10.90 14.69 22.60
N ALA A 199 -11.95 15.41 23.03
CA ALA A 199 -12.93 15.99 22.11
C ALA A 199 -12.30 17.13 21.29
N LYS A 200 -11.46 17.96 21.92
CA LYS A 200 -10.75 19.03 21.23
C LYS A 200 -9.69 18.50 20.25
N MET A 201 -8.93 17.49 20.66
CA MET A 201 -7.97 16.83 19.78
C MET A 201 -8.66 16.16 18.60
N ARG A 202 -9.78 15.47 18.82
CA ARG A 202 -10.60 14.87 17.78
C ARG A 202 -11.07 15.91 16.76
N ALA A 203 -11.62 17.03 17.21
CA ALA A 203 -12.05 18.12 16.33
C ALA A 203 -10.89 18.70 15.51
N ALA A 204 -9.71 18.85 16.12
CA ALA A 204 -8.51 19.33 15.44
C ALA A 204 -8.03 18.36 14.34
N LEU A 205 -8.07 17.04 14.58
CA LEU A 205 -7.71 16.02 13.59
C LEU A 205 -8.74 15.94 12.46
N ALA A 206 -10.02 15.92 12.79
CA ALA A 206 -11.10 15.76 11.81
C ALA A 206 -11.17 16.90 10.80
N THR A 207 -10.82 18.12 11.21
CA THR A 207 -10.88 19.33 10.35
C THR A 207 -9.52 19.84 9.92
N GLY A 208 -8.44 19.15 10.31
CA GLY A 208 -7.08 19.61 10.14
C GLY A 208 -6.50 19.39 8.75
N ASP A 209 -5.44 20.14 8.49
CA ASP A 209 -4.54 19.95 7.37
C ASP A 209 -3.20 19.51 7.97
N ILE A 210 -3.09 18.19 8.21
CA ILE A 210 -2.07 17.59 9.08
C ILE A 210 -0.76 17.45 8.30
N PRO A 211 0.35 18.10 8.70
CA PRO A 211 1.64 17.95 8.01
C PRO A 211 2.22 16.55 8.23
N THR A 212 2.56 15.86 7.14
CA THR A 212 3.06 14.48 7.17
C THR A 212 4.16 14.25 6.16
N THR A 213 4.78 13.07 6.20
CA THR A 213 5.74 12.62 5.16
C THR A 213 5.10 12.50 3.78
N ARG A 214 3.76 12.47 3.69
CA ARG A 214 2.97 12.41 2.44
C ARG A 214 2.48 13.76 1.96
N GLY A 215 2.94 14.84 2.57
CA GLY A 215 2.39 16.20 2.44
C GLY A 215 1.30 16.46 3.47
N ASN A 216 0.49 17.47 3.22
CA ASN A 216 -0.62 17.79 4.10
C ASN A 216 -1.77 16.79 3.92
N LEU A 217 -2.16 16.15 5.01
CA LEU A 217 -3.15 15.08 5.04
C LEU A 217 -4.46 15.59 5.60
N LYS A 218 -5.56 15.28 4.92
CA LYS A 218 -6.94 15.54 5.39
C LYS A 218 -7.62 14.23 5.71
N MET A 219 -8.46 14.26 6.74
CA MET A 219 -9.32 13.13 7.08
C MET A 219 -10.65 13.21 6.35
N ASN A 220 -11.14 12.06 5.91
CA ASN A 220 -12.51 11.90 5.44
C ASN A 220 -13.49 11.84 6.62
N THR A 221 -14.78 11.83 6.36
CA THR A 221 -15.85 11.80 7.39
C THR A 221 -15.78 10.59 8.31
N ASN A 222 -15.17 9.49 7.88
CA ASN A 222 -14.92 8.28 8.68
C ASN A 222 -13.53 8.26 9.32
N HIS A 223 -12.80 9.37 9.32
CA HIS A 223 -11.44 9.52 9.86
C HIS A 223 -10.38 8.63 9.20
N PHE A 224 -10.62 8.20 7.96
CA PHE A 224 -9.58 7.67 7.09
C PHE A 224 -8.97 8.78 6.22
N PRO A 225 -7.69 8.66 5.82
CA PRO A 225 -7.04 9.73 5.09
C PRO A 225 -7.52 9.84 3.64
N ILE A 226 -7.73 11.06 3.18
CA ILE A 226 -7.82 11.40 1.76
C ILE A 226 -6.40 11.67 1.29
N GLN A 227 -5.89 10.82 0.38
CA GLN A 227 -4.46 10.82 0.06
C GLN A 227 -4.17 10.46 -1.40
N ASN A 228 -2.99 10.83 -1.86
CA ASN A 228 -2.50 10.43 -3.16
C ASN A 228 -2.08 8.95 -3.13
N ILE A 229 -2.23 8.28 -4.28
CA ILE A 229 -1.74 6.92 -4.46
C ILE A 229 -0.85 6.89 -5.69
N TYR A 230 0.36 6.44 -5.48
CA TYR A 230 1.44 6.45 -6.45
C TYR A 230 1.67 5.05 -7.04
N LEU A 231 2.00 5.01 -8.32
CA LEU A 231 2.66 3.86 -8.94
C LEU A 231 4.15 3.98 -8.65
N ARG A 232 4.75 2.91 -8.15
CA ARG A 232 6.17 2.85 -7.82
C ARG A 232 6.82 1.67 -8.52
N GLU A 233 8.08 1.83 -8.84
CA GLU A 233 8.95 0.79 -9.37
C GLU A 233 10.06 0.49 -8.36
N THR A 234 10.45 -0.78 -8.25
CA THR A 234 11.64 -1.17 -7.49
C THR A 234 12.87 -0.96 -8.35
N VAL A 235 13.78 -0.12 -7.89
CA VAL A 235 14.98 0.31 -8.60
C VAL A 235 16.22 0.25 -7.72
N LYS A 236 17.41 0.40 -8.30
CA LYS A 236 18.63 0.75 -7.55
C LYS A 236 18.78 2.26 -7.52
N ASP A 237 19.15 2.81 -6.36
CA ASP A 237 19.57 4.20 -6.25
C ASP A 237 21.00 4.41 -6.79
N ALA A 238 21.52 5.62 -6.68
CA ALA A 238 22.86 5.97 -7.16
C ALA A 238 23.99 5.20 -6.43
N ASP A 239 23.72 4.76 -5.21
CA ASP A 239 24.66 3.98 -4.38
C ASP A 239 24.52 2.46 -4.59
N GLY A 240 23.64 2.04 -5.51
CA GLY A 240 23.35 0.63 -5.82
C GLY A 240 22.40 -0.05 -4.80
N VAL A 241 21.79 0.71 -3.88
CA VAL A 241 20.87 0.18 -2.90
C VAL A 241 19.48 -0.01 -3.52
N VAL A 242 18.89 -1.17 -3.34
CA VAL A 242 17.54 -1.46 -3.85
C VAL A 242 16.50 -0.73 -3.02
N THR A 243 15.67 0.06 -3.70
CA THR A 243 14.62 0.89 -3.10
C THR A 243 13.41 1.00 -4.04
N THR A 244 12.40 1.76 -3.65
CA THR A 244 11.24 2.06 -4.52
C THR A 244 11.27 3.52 -4.95
N LYS A 245 10.83 3.79 -6.19
CA LYS A 245 10.75 5.13 -6.79
C LYS A 245 9.36 5.36 -7.36
N VAL A 246 8.81 6.55 -7.15
CA VAL A 246 7.57 7.00 -7.80
C VAL A 246 7.81 7.17 -9.30
N ILE A 247 6.97 6.53 -10.11
CA ILE A 247 6.96 6.66 -11.58
C ILE A 247 5.66 7.27 -12.10
N GLY A 248 4.68 7.50 -11.23
CA GLY A 248 3.44 8.18 -11.57
C GLY A 248 2.49 8.29 -10.38
N THR A 249 1.54 9.21 -10.49
CA THR A 249 0.41 9.34 -9.55
C THR A 249 -0.82 8.75 -10.21
N VAL A 250 -1.42 7.72 -9.60
CA VAL A 250 -2.62 7.07 -10.13
C VAL A 250 -3.88 7.79 -9.66
N PHE A 251 -3.91 8.14 -8.38
CA PHE A 251 -4.99 8.94 -7.80
C PHE A 251 -4.43 10.15 -7.05
N ASN A 252 -5.08 11.29 -7.23
CA ASN A 252 -4.89 12.48 -6.41
C ASN A 252 -6.05 12.60 -5.43
N ASN A 253 -5.75 12.82 -4.14
CA ASN A 253 -6.75 13.02 -3.08
C ASN A 253 -7.83 11.92 -3.09
N HIS A 254 -7.43 10.66 -3.12
CA HIS A 254 -8.34 9.53 -3.15
C HIS A 254 -8.93 9.25 -1.76
N ALA A 255 -10.23 9.33 -1.66
CA ALA A 255 -11.00 8.93 -0.49
C ALA A 255 -11.39 7.44 -0.57
N ASP A 256 -11.59 6.81 0.58
CA ASP A 256 -12.07 5.42 0.61
C ASP A 256 -13.55 5.32 0.22
N SER A 257 -13.96 4.14 -0.22
CA SER A 257 -15.31 3.87 -0.72
C SER A 257 -16.34 3.60 0.39
N TYR A 258 -15.93 3.54 1.66
CA TYR A 258 -16.78 3.11 2.77
C TYR A 258 -17.29 4.24 3.65
N ALA A 259 -16.74 5.45 3.51
CA ALA A 259 -17.12 6.62 4.31
C ALA A 259 -18.63 6.92 4.29
N VAL A 260 -19.31 6.61 3.19
CA VAL A 260 -20.77 6.78 3.05
C VAL A 260 -21.58 5.90 3.99
N ASN A 261 -21.00 4.82 4.50
CA ASN A 261 -21.62 3.88 5.43
C ASN A 261 -21.28 4.19 6.90
N CYS A 262 -20.34 5.10 7.14
CA CYS A 262 -19.95 5.50 8.49
C CYS A 262 -20.94 6.51 9.06
N LYS A 263 -21.45 6.22 10.27
CA LYS A 263 -22.40 7.08 11.00
C LYS A 263 -21.98 7.14 12.46
N PHE A 264 -21.38 8.26 12.88
CA PHE A 264 -21.12 8.61 14.29
C PHE A 264 -21.36 10.08 14.56
#